data_81c46f74c16aa74f4716b5c0113034b7
#
_entry.id   81c46f74c16aa74f4716b5c0113034b7
#
_cell.length_a   1.000
_cell.length_b   1.000
_cell.length_c   1.000
_cell.angle_alpha   90.00
_cell.angle_beta   90.00
_cell.angle_gamma   90.00
#
_symmetry.space_group_name_H-M   'P 1'
#
loop_
_entity.id
_entity.type
_entity.pdbx_description
1 polymer ?
#
loop_
_entity_poly.entity_id
_entity_poly.type
_entity_poly.pdbx_seq_one_letter_code
_entity_poly.pdbx_strand_id
1 'polypeptide(L)'
;MAALRVALVGIGKIAVDQHVPALRGSADWELACTVSRKGTVDGVQAFADMASMLEARPDVQVVSLALPPMPRFVAAEAALKSGRHVLLEKPPGATLAEVHALQALAAERGLTLFATWHSRMAHAVFPAKAWLADKTITRAHITWREDVRKWHPGQDWVFEPGGMGVFDPGINALSILTEILPAAVHLQSAELEFPANRQTPIAARLAFSGNVTADFDWRQEGPQTWDIEVETTAGRLDLRMGGNVLEIDGQPAGGQNTIMGEYPALYARMAKLIAAGQSDVDLAPMVHVADALTLGRRVIVDDFFF
;
A
#
# COMPACT_ATOMS: atom_id res chain seq x y z
N MET A 1 -5.15 2.07 -28.27
CA MET A 1 -6.45 1.65 -27.70
C MET A 1 -7.15 2.91 -27.21
N ALA A 2 -8.49 2.92 -27.07
CA ALA A 2 -9.17 4.04 -26.39
C ALA A 2 -8.74 4.04 -24.90
N ALA A 3 -8.69 5.21 -24.29
CA ALA A 3 -8.36 5.35 -22.87
C ALA A 3 -9.39 4.61 -22.00
N LEU A 4 -8.93 3.95 -20.96
CA LEU A 4 -9.78 3.28 -19.97
C LEU A 4 -10.47 4.32 -19.10
N ARG A 5 -11.79 4.26 -19.00
CA ARG A 5 -12.57 5.18 -18.15
C ARG A 5 -12.61 4.67 -16.72
N VAL A 6 -12.12 5.52 -15.81
CA VAL A 6 -12.03 5.19 -14.39
C VAL A 6 -12.89 6.12 -13.54
N ALA A 7 -13.59 5.53 -12.56
CA ALA A 7 -14.19 6.24 -11.44
C ALA A 7 -13.22 6.20 -10.25
N LEU A 8 -12.88 7.37 -9.69
CA LEU A 8 -12.08 7.47 -8.46
C LEU A 8 -13.01 7.65 -7.26
N VAL A 9 -12.94 6.71 -6.31
CA VAL A 9 -13.83 6.64 -5.14
C VAL A 9 -13.07 6.95 -3.86
N GLY A 10 -13.55 7.93 -3.10
CA GLY A 10 -12.84 8.44 -1.92
C GLY A 10 -11.88 9.56 -2.29
N ILE A 11 -12.39 10.82 -2.27
CA ILE A 11 -11.58 12.01 -2.60
C ILE A 11 -11.01 12.60 -1.32
N GLY A 12 -9.97 11.93 -0.80
CA GLY A 12 -9.13 12.39 0.30
C GLY A 12 -7.77 12.90 -0.20
N LYS A 13 -6.85 13.13 0.75
CA LYS A 13 -5.49 13.66 0.46
C LYS A 13 -4.77 12.82 -0.59
N ILE A 14 -4.71 11.50 -0.43
CA ILE A 14 -3.99 10.62 -1.36
C ILE A 14 -4.59 10.63 -2.76
N ALA A 15 -5.92 10.75 -2.87
CA ALA A 15 -6.60 10.85 -4.15
C ALA A 15 -6.20 12.13 -4.90
N VAL A 16 -6.17 13.26 -4.20
CA VAL A 16 -5.83 14.57 -4.79
C VAL A 16 -4.33 14.65 -5.11
N ASP A 17 -3.48 14.19 -4.20
CA ASP A 17 -2.03 14.37 -4.33
C ASP A 17 -1.39 13.37 -5.30
N GLN A 18 -1.97 12.18 -5.47
CA GLN A 18 -1.35 11.08 -6.19
C GLN A 18 -2.22 10.53 -7.34
N HIS A 19 -3.45 10.08 -7.05
CA HIS A 19 -4.29 9.41 -8.06
C HIS A 19 -4.69 10.36 -9.19
N VAL A 20 -5.18 11.56 -8.87
CA VAL A 20 -5.64 12.53 -9.88
C VAL A 20 -4.49 12.96 -10.81
N PRO A 21 -3.30 13.36 -10.33
CA PRO A 21 -2.17 13.66 -11.20
C PRO A 21 -1.74 12.47 -12.06
N ALA A 22 -1.69 11.26 -11.51
CA ALA A 22 -1.30 10.05 -12.25
C ALA A 22 -2.29 9.74 -13.39
N LEU A 23 -3.58 9.85 -13.13
CA LEU A 23 -4.62 9.64 -14.15
C LEU A 23 -4.60 10.72 -15.23
N ARG A 24 -4.50 11.99 -14.83
CA ARG A 24 -4.45 13.12 -15.79
C ARG A 24 -3.17 13.15 -16.63
N GLY A 25 -2.07 12.62 -16.09
CA GLY A 25 -0.77 12.56 -16.79
C GLY A 25 -0.63 11.35 -17.74
N SER A 26 -1.63 10.48 -17.84
CA SER A 26 -1.55 9.26 -18.65
C SER A 26 -2.54 9.28 -19.82
N ALA A 27 -2.06 8.96 -21.02
CA ALA A 27 -2.92 8.80 -22.21
C ALA A 27 -3.75 7.51 -22.17
N ASP A 28 -3.42 6.56 -21.31
CA ASP A 28 -4.13 5.28 -21.17
C ASP A 28 -5.41 5.41 -20.32
N TRP A 29 -5.59 6.53 -19.62
CA TRP A 29 -6.64 6.71 -18.64
C TRP A 29 -7.45 8.00 -18.85
N GLU A 30 -8.76 7.90 -18.63
CA GLU A 30 -9.70 9.01 -18.52
C GLU A 30 -10.32 8.98 -17.12
N LEU A 31 -10.06 10.01 -16.30
CA LEU A 31 -10.78 10.21 -15.05
C LEU A 31 -12.21 10.66 -15.37
N ALA A 32 -13.11 9.72 -15.51
CA ALA A 32 -14.45 9.93 -16.04
C ALA A 32 -15.42 10.51 -15.00
N CYS A 33 -15.26 10.10 -13.74
CA CYS A 33 -16.06 10.64 -12.62
C CYS A 33 -15.39 10.34 -11.27
N THR A 34 -15.93 10.95 -10.22
CA THR A 34 -15.53 10.75 -8.84
C THR A 34 -16.72 10.36 -7.98
N VAL A 35 -16.48 9.60 -6.90
CA VAL A 35 -17.49 9.28 -5.89
C VAL A 35 -16.96 9.66 -4.52
N SER A 36 -17.61 10.64 -3.87
CA SER A 36 -17.22 11.07 -2.52
C SER A 36 -18.35 11.85 -1.86
N ARG A 37 -18.47 11.69 -0.54
CA ARG A 37 -19.44 12.48 0.26
C ARG A 37 -19.00 13.92 0.51
N LYS A 38 -17.71 14.22 0.41
CA LYS A 38 -17.14 15.53 0.81
C LYS A 38 -16.20 16.15 -0.21
N GLY A 39 -15.42 15.35 -0.94
CA GLY A 39 -14.41 15.85 -1.86
C GLY A 39 -14.90 15.83 -3.31
N THR A 40 -14.42 16.76 -4.11
CA THR A 40 -14.63 16.83 -5.57
C THR A 40 -13.30 17.06 -6.28
N VAL A 41 -13.29 16.83 -7.58
CA VAL A 41 -12.16 17.15 -8.47
C VAL A 41 -12.67 18.10 -9.56
N ASP A 42 -12.01 19.24 -9.72
CA ASP A 42 -12.44 20.26 -10.67
C ASP A 42 -12.52 19.72 -12.10
N GLY A 43 -13.64 20.04 -12.75
CA GLY A 43 -13.91 19.61 -14.13
C GLY A 43 -14.29 18.13 -14.29
N VAL A 44 -14.49 17.39 -13.19
CA VAL A 44 -14.87 15.97 -13.21
C VAL A 44 -16.25 15.80 -12.59
N GLN A 45 -17.11 15.02 -13.26
CA GLN A 45 -18.45 14.71 -12.74
C GLN A 45 -18.34 14.00 -11.39
N ALA A 46 -19.08 14.47 -10.39
CA ALA A 46 -19.07 13.95 -9.02
C ALA A 46 -20.37 13.26 -8.66
N PHE A 47 -20.28 12.14 -7.93
CA PHE A 47 -21.39 11.41 -7.35
C PHE A 47 -21.23 11.32 -5.84
N ALA A 48 -22.35 11.29 -5.10
CA ALA A 48 -22.33 11.16 -3.65
C ALA A 48 -22.09 9.71 -3.19
N ASP A 49 -22.50 8.73 -4.00
CA ASP A 49 -22.47 7.31 -3.66
C ASP A 49 -22.21 6.41 -4.90
N MET A 50 -21.83 5.16 -4.62
CA MET A 50 -21.50 4.17 -5.64
C MET A 50 -22.70 3.77 -6.49
N ALA A 51 -23.91 3.64 -5.89
CA ALA A 51 -25.09 3.16 -6.61
C ALA A 51 -25.47 4.14 -7.72
N SER A 52 -25.58 5.43 -7.38
CA SER A 52 -25.85 6.50 -8.33
C SER A 52 -24.82 6.56 -9.46
N MET A 53 -23.54 6.37 -9.16
CA MET A 53 -22.47 6.36 -10.16
C MET A 53 -22.59 5.14 -11.09
N LEU A 54 -22.78 3.94 -10.53
CA LEU A 54 -22.86 2.71 -11.33
C LEU A 54 -24.06 2.71 -12.28
N GLU A 55 -25.17 3.31 -11.87
CA GLU A 55 -26.36 3.46 -12.71
C GLU A 55 -26.15 4.51 -13.82
N ALA A 56 -25.63 5.68 -13.47
CA ALA A 56 -25.48 6.81 -14.39
C ALA A 56 -24.31 6.66 -15.39
N ARG A 57 -23.29 5.83 -15.05
CA ARG A 57 -22.05 5.72 -15.83
C ARG A 57 -21.75 4.25 -16.21
N PRO A 58 -22.58 3.64 -17.08
CA PRO A 58 -22.33 2.30 -17.59
C PRO A 58 -21.04 2.20 -18.45
N ASP A 59 -20.52 3.32 -18.91
CA ASP A 59 -19.31 3.47 -19.70
C ASP A 59 -18.02 3.40 -18.88
N VAL A 60 -18.08 3.53 -17.54
CA VAL A 60 -16.93 3.35 -16.65
C VAL A 60 -16.53 1.89 -16.61
N GLN A 61 -15.27 1.60 -16.87
CA GLN A 61 -14.70 0.26 -16.94
C GLN A 61 -13.96 -0.14 -15.66
N VAL A 62 -13.41 0.85 -14.95
CA VAL A 62 -12.56 0.64 -13.79
C VAL A 62 -13.02 1.48 -12.61
N VAL A 63 -13.00 0.91 -11.42
CA VAL A 63 -13.22 1.61 -10.16
C VAL A 63 -11.93 1.59 -9.34
N SER A 64 -11.37 2.75 -9.06
CA SER A 64 -10.20 2.94 -8.20
C SER A 64 -10.64 3.37 -6.81
N LEU A 65 -10.38 2.56 -5.79
CA LEU A 65 -10.88 2.74 -4.44
C LEU A 65 -9.81 3.30 -3.50
N ALA A 66 -9.83 4.62 -3.27
CA ALA A 66 -9.00 5.35 -2.31
C ALA A 66 -9.71 5.61 -0.97
N LEU A 67 -10.64 4.73 -0.60
CA LEU A 67 -11.36 4.75 0.67
C LEU A 67 -10.50 4.18 1.81
N PRO A 68 -10.74 4.53 3.09
CA PRO A 68 -10.24 3.78 4.23
C PRO A 68 -10.59 2.28 4.13
N PRO A 69 -9.85 1.37 4.80
CA PRO A 69 -10.04 -0.08 4.64
C PRO A 69 -11.46 -0.57 4.95
N MET A 70 -12.08 -0.09 6.03
CA MET A 70 -13.38 -0.57 6.51
C MET A 70 -14.53 -0.45 5.49
N PRO A 71 -14.79 0.69 4.83
CA PRO A 71 -15.87 0.81 3.84
C PRO A 71 -15.51 0.23 2.46
N ARG A 72 -14.28 -0.24 2.25
CA ARG A 72 -13.74 -0.58 0.93
C ARG A 72 -14.36 -1.84 0.35
N PHE A 73 -14.59 -2.86 1.19
CA PHE A 73 -15.15 -4.15 0.75
C PHE A 73 -16.48 -3.97 0.02
N VAL A 74 -17.44 -3.26 0.62
CA VAL A 74 -18.79 -3.06 0.05
C VAL A 74 -18.71 -2.34 -1.30
N ALA A 75 -17.84 -1.32 -1.42
CA ALA A 75 -17.65 -0.60 -2.67
C ALA A 75 -17.00 -1.47 -3.75
N ALA A 76 -16.00 -2.27 -3.40
CA ALA A 76 -15.32 -3.19 -4.31
C ALA A 76 -16.26 -4.29 -4.80
N GLU A 77 -17.03 -4.89 -3.90
CA GLU A 77 -18.03 -5.91 -4.22
C GLU A 77 -19.09 -5.38 -5.18
N ALA A 78 -19.63 -4.18 -4.93
CA ALA A 78 -20.60 -3.53 -5.81
C ALA A 78 -20.01 -3.26 -7.21
N ALA A 79 -18.77 -2.79 -7.30
CA ALA A 79 -18.07 -2.57 -8.56
C ALA A 79 -17.90 -3.88 -9.35
N LEU A 80 -17.39 -4.94 -8.72
CA LEU A 80 -17.20 -6.25 -9.35
C LEU A 80 -18.55 -6.86 -9.79
N LYS A 81 -19.58 -6.81 -8.94
CA LYS A 81 -20.93 -7.30 -9.28
C LYS A 81 -21.53 -6.59 -10.48
N SER A 82 -21.17 -5.34 -10.69
CA SER A 82 -21.64 -4.54 -11.83
C SER A 82 -20.70 -4.58 -13.05
N GLY A 83 -19.71 -5.48 -13.07
CA GLY A 83 -18.86 -5.75 -14.23
C GLY A 83 -17.70 -4.77 -14.41
N ARG A 84 -17.21 -4.14 -13.33
CA ARG A 84 -16.07 -3.21 -13.38
C ARG A 84 -14.82 -3.87 -12.81
N HIS A 85 -13.67 -3.65 -13.45
CA HIS A 85 -12.35 -3.94 -12.87
C HIS A 85 -12.12 -3.06 -11.64
N VAL A 86 -11.36 -3.56 -10.66
CA VAL A 86 -11.16 -2.84 -9.40
C VAL A 86 -9.69 -2.72 -9.05
N LEU A 87 -9.29 -1.50 -8.69
CA LEU A 87 -8.02 -1.17 -8.08
C LEU A 87 -8.27 -0.81 -6.60
N LEU A 88 -7.57 -1.51 -5.71
CA LEU A 88 -7.65 -1.34 -4.26
C LEU A 88 -6.41 -0.63 -3.74
N GLU A 89 -6.58 0.51 -3.08
CA GLU A 89 -5.51 1.13 -2.30
C GLU A 89 -5.05 0.25 -1.13
N LYS A 90 -3.81 0.45 -0.68
CA LYS A 90 -3.27 -0.25 0.50
C LYS A 90 -3.97 0.24 1.80
N PRO A 91 -4.14 -0.67 2.75
CA PRO A 91 -4.18 -2.12 2.61
C PRO A 91 -5.41 -2.50 1.79
N PRO A 92 -5.39 -3.59 1.01
CA PRO A 92 -6.46 -3.89 0.05
C PRO A 92 -7.84 -4.15 0.66
N GLY A 93 -7.92 -4.38 1.96
CA GLY A 93 -9.15 -4.56 2.74
C GLY A 93 -8.87 -4.40 4.22
N ALA A 94 -9.92 -4.43 5.06
CA ALA A 94 -9.78 -4.43 6.51
C ALA A 94 -9.32 -5.80 7.04
N THR A 95 -9.66 -6.88 6.34
CA THR A 95 -9.28 -8.25 6.70
C THR A 95 -8.82 -9.06 5.48
N LEU A 96 -8.02 -10.09 5.70
CA LEU A 96 -7.60 -11.04 4.65
C LEU A 96 -8.81 -11.72 4.02
N ALA A 97 -9.81 -12.11 4.83
CA ALA A 97 -11.02 -12.79 4.36
C ALA A 97 -11.82 -11.93 3.36
N GLU A 98 -11.93 -10.64 3.60
CA GLU A 98 -12.57 -9.71 2.65
C GLU A 98 -11.86 -9.72 1.29
N VAL A 99 -10.54 -9.64 1.29
CA VAL A 99 -9.77 -9.60 0.03
C VAL A 99 -9.84 -10.94 -0.70
N HIS A 100 -9.80 -12.07 0.01
CA HIS A 100 -10.03 -13.38 -0.61
C HIS A 100 -11.44 -13.52 -1.23
N ALA A 101 -12.47 -12.98 -0.57
CA ALA A 101 -13.81 -12.95 -1.16
C ALA A 101 -13.88 -12.11 -2.44
N LEU A 102 -13.21 -10.96 -2.46
CA LEU A 102 -13.11 -10.12 -3.66
C LEU A 102 -12.31 -10.80 -4.79
N GLN A 103 -11.24 -11.53 -4.45
CA GLN A 103 -10.48 -12.32 -5.44
C GLN A 103 -11.35 -13.39 -6.08
N ALA A 104 -12.11 -14.15 -5.29
CA ALA A 104 -13.01 -15.18 -5.79
C ALA A 104 -14.08 -14.56 -6.71
N LEU A 105 -14.69 -13.45 -6.30
CA LEU A 105 -15.71 -12.75 -7.08
C LEU A 105 -15.13 -12.19 -8.40
N ALA A 106 -13.93 -11.60 -8.37
CA ALA A 106 -13.29 -11.10 -9.57
C ALA A 106 -12.98 -12.22 -10.57
N ALA A 107 -12.47 -13.35 -10.08
CA ALA A 107 -12.21 -14.54 -10.91
C ALA A 107 -13.49 -15.12 -11.52
N GLU A 108 -14.56 -15.27 -10.73
CA GLU A 108 -15.88 -15.70 -11.19
C GLU A 108 -16.41 -14.82 -12.34
N ARG A 109 -16.16 -13.52 -12.25
CA ARG A 109 -16.64 -12.53 -13.21
C ARG A 109 -15.70 -12.27 -14.38
N GLY A 110 -14.53 -12.88 -14.42
CA GLY A 110 -13.50 -12.60 -15.43
C GLY A 110 -12.99 -11.16 -15.39
N LEU A 111 -12.96 -10.55 -14.20
CA LEU A 111 -12.55 -9.16 -13.98
C LEU A 111 -11.18 -9.10 -13.35
N THR A 112 -10.47 -8.01 -13.59
CA THR A 112 -9.19 -7.70 -12.97
C THR A 112 -9.41 -7.09 -11.58
N LEU A 113 -8.75 -7.66 -10.57
CA LEU A 113 -8.61 -7.10 -9.24
C LEU A 113 -7.12 -6.82 -9.01
N PHE A 114 -6.78 -5.60 -8.65
CA PHE A 114 -5.42 -5.19 -8.36
C PHE A 114 -5.32 -4.61 -6.94
N ALA A 115 -4.59 -5.30 -6.06
CA ALA A 115 -4.22 -4.79 -4.74
C ALA A 115 -2.92 -3.99 -4.87
N THR A 116 -2.98 -2.68 -4.73
CA THR A 116 -1.81 -1.83 -4.94
C THR A 116 -0.87 -1.84 -3.74
N TRP A 117 0.40 -1.99 -4.03
CA TRP A 117 1.48 -1.74 -3.10
C TRP A 117 2.35 -0.65 -3.73
N HIS A 118 1.96 0.62 -3.55
CA HIS A 118 2.60 1.73 -4.26
C HIS A 118 4.11 1.77 -4.04
N SER A 119 4.59 1.49 -2.82
CA SER A 119 6.01 1.51 -2.50
C SER A 119 6.84 0.44 -3.26
N ARG A 120 6.22 -0.62 -3.77
CA ARG A 120 6.90 -1.55 -4.70
C ARG A 120 7.28 -0.90 -6.03
N MET A 121 6.59 0.18 -6.39
CA MET A 121 6.85 0.93 -7.64
C MET A 121 7.92 2.01 -7.47
N ALA A 122 8.50 2.15 -6.27
CA ALA A 122 9.61 3.05 -6.05
C ALA A 122 10.82 2.66 -6.93
N HIS A 123 11.55 3.64 -7.40
CA HIS A 123 12.51 3.51 -8.51
C HIS A 123 13.58 2.44 -8.33
N ALA A 124 13.98 2.16 -7.08
CA ALA A 124 15.07 1.25 -6.78
C ALA A 124 14.62 -0.16 -6.36
N VAL A 125 13.32 -0.41 -6.19
CA VAL A 125 12.82 -1.71 -5.68
C VAL A 125 13.08 -2.85 -6.66
N PHE A 126 12.73 -2.70 -7.94
CA PHE A 126 13.02 -3.73 -8.95
C PHE A 126 14.51 -3.93 -9.22
N PRO A 127 15.35 -2.88 -9.30
CA PRO A 127 16.81 -3.04 -9.30
C PRO A 127 17.34 -3.81 -8.09
N ALA A 128 16.84 -3.52 -6.88
CA ALA A 128 17.21 -4.23 -5.66
C ALA A 128 16.82 -5.72 -5.73
N LYS A 129 15.58 -6.01 -6.15
CA LYS A 129 15.11 -7.39 -6.37
C LYS A 129 16.03 -8.14 -7.34
N ALA A 130 16.37 -7.52 -8.46
CA ALA A 130 17.24 -8.13 -9.46
C ALA A 130 18.65 -8.41 -8.91
N TRP A 131 19.19 -7.50 -8.10
CA TRP A 131 20.51 -7.68 -7.48
C TRP A 131 20.51 -8.80 -6.43
N LEU A 132 19.41 -8.96 -5.68
CA LEU A 132 19.26 -9.97 -4.62
C LEU A 132 18.92 -11.38 -5.15
N ALA A 133 18.45 -11.52 -6.39
CA ALA A 133 17.82 -12.73 -6.91
C ALA A 133 18.65 -14.02 -6.78
N ASP A 134 19.96 -13.91 -6.86
CA ASP A 134 20.91 -15.03 -6.79
C ASP A 134 21.76 -15.02 -5.51
N LYS A 135 21.45 -14.17 -4.53
CA LYS A 135 22.26 -13.97 -3.33
C LYS A 135 21.72 -14.68 -2.11
N THR A 136 22.64 -15.14 -1.26
CA THR A 136 22.29 -15.67 0.05
C THR A 136 22.20 -14.53 1.05
N ILE A 137 20.99 -14.25 1.55
CA ILE A 137 20.75 -13.26 2.57
C ILE A 137 21.29 -13.77 3.91
N THR A 138 22.09 -12.97 4.59
CA THR A 138 22.61 -13.27 5.92
C THR A 138 21.89 -12.49 7.01
N ARG A 139 21.41 -11.28 6.67
CA ARG A 139 20.61 -10.43 7.54
C ARG A 139 19.80 -9.44 6.70
N ALA A 140 18.63 -9.06 7.17
CA ALA A 140 17.94 -7.87 6.69
C ALA A 140 17.36 -7.07 7.86
N HIS A 141 17.36 -5.76 7.74
CA HIS A 141 16.79 -4.87 8.75
C HIS A 141 16.01 -3.73 8.10
N ILE A 142 14.80 -3.50 8.62
CA ILE A 142 13.97 -2.37 8.23
C ILE A 142 13.97 -1.34 9.37
N THR A 143 14.25 -0.08 9.05
CA THR A 143 13.96 1.07 9.89
C THR A 143 12.93 1.93 9.18
N TRP A 144 11.69 1.97 9.71
CA TRP A 144 10.62 2.76 9.10
C TRP A 144 9.93 3.62 10.15
N ARG A 145 10.34 4.88 10.17
CA ARG A 145 9.95 5.82 11.22
C ARG A 145 9.52 7.14 10.63
N GLU A 146 8.36 7.63 11.07
CA GLU A 146 7.79 8.90 10.63
C GLU A 146 6.91 9.52 11.72
N ASP A 147 6.38 10.70 11.46
CA ASP A 147 5.47 11.40 12.38
C ASP A 147 4.03 11.28 11.89
N VAL A 148 3.20 10.58 12.68
CA VAL A 148 1.76 10.45 12.38
C VAL A 148 1.05 11.80 12.34
N ARG A 149 1.49 12.79 13.13
CA ARG A 149 0.92 14.14 13.14
C ARG A 149 1.10 14.88 11.81
N LYS A 150 2.16 14.54 11.07
CA LYS A 150 2.44 15.08 9.73
C LYS A 150 1.60 14.40 8.65
N TRP A 151 1.46 13.06 8.72
CA TRP A 151 0.83 12.28 7.65
C TRP A 151 -0.67 12.09 7.84
N HIS A 152 -1.12 12.01 9.09
CA HIS A 152 -2.53 11.81 9.48
C HIS A 152 -3.00 12.84 10.52
N PRO A 153 -2.85 14.16 10.27
CA PRO A 153 -3.18 15.20 11.25
C PRO A 153 -4.64 15.09 11.67
N GLY A 154 -4.88 14.82 12.98
CA GLY A 154 -6.21 14.71 13.56
C GLY A 154 -7.08 13.56 13.05
N GLN A 155 -6.49 12.54 12.42
CA GLN A 155 -7.22 11.40 11.88
C GLN A 155 -7.24 10.24 12.90
N ASP A 156 -8.05 10.36 13.94
CA ASP A 156 -8.14 9.35 15.01
C ASP A 156 -8.44 7.92 14.52
N TRP A 157 -9.10 7.78 13.38
CA TRP A 157 -9.47 6.48 12.81
C TRP A 157 -8.28 5.52 12.61
N VAL A 158 -7.06 6.05 12.44
CA VAL A 158 -5.86 5.21 12.27
C VAL A 158 -5.54 4.43 13.55
N PHE A 159 -6.01 4.92 14.70
CA PHE A 159 -5.86 4.28 16.00
C PHE A 159 -7.11 3.54 16.49
N GLU A 160 -8.18 3.51 15.70
CA GLU A 160 -9.43 2.80 15.99
C GLU A 160 -9.42 1.37 15.40
N PRO A 161 -10.37 0.49 15.79
CA PRO A 161 -10.55 -0.81 15.14
C PRO A 161 -10.76 -0.67 13.63
N GLY A 162 -9.98 -1.41 12.84
CA GLY A 162 -9.95 -1.29 11.39
C GLY A 162 -8.92 -0.28 10.86
N GLY A 163 -8.36 0.57 11.73
CA GLY A 163 -7.08 1.22 11.51
C GLY A 163 -5.94 0.25 11.84
N MET A 164 -4.73 0.57 11.42
CA MET A 164 -3.58 -0.32 11.61
C MET A 164 -2.50 0.25 12.53
N GLY A 165 -2.70 1.50 13.02
CA GLY A 165 -1.65 2.19 13.76
C GLY A 165 -0.36 2.28 12.95
N VAL A 166 0.78 2.04 13.58
CA VAL A 166 2.10 2.08 12.94
C VAL A 166 2.25 1.16 11.73
N PHE A 167 1.38 0.17 11.57
CA PHE A 167 1.39 -0.66 10.38
C PHE A 167 0.80 0.04 9.14
N ASP A 168 0.13 1.18 9.26
CA ASP A 168 -0.30 1.95 8.09
C ASP A 168 0.89 2.40 7.23
N PRO A 169 1.97 3.02 7.78
CA PRO A 169 3.22 3.19 7.04
C PRO A 169 4.08 1.92 6.98
N GLY A 170 4.11 1.10 8.04
CA GLY A 170 4.96 -0.08 8.14
C GLY A 170 4.66 -1.14 7.07
N ILE A 171 3.40 -1.24 6.60
CA ILE A 171 3.03 -2.17 5.54
C ILE A 171 3.68 -1.81 4.19
N ASN A 172 4.06 -0.54 3.98
CA ASN A 172 4.81 -0.13 2.80
C ASN A 172 6.20 -0.80 2.81
N ALA A 173 6.89 -0.76 3.94
CA ALA A 173 8.17 -1.44 4.12
C ALA A 173 8.04 -2.97 3.95
N LEU A 174 7.01 -3.57 4.55
CA LEU A 174 6.73 -4.99 4.38
C LEU A 174 6.42 -5.35 2.93
N SER A 175 5.77 -4.45 2.19
CA SER A 175 5.49 -4.67 0.77
C SER A 175 6.77 -4.67 -0.08
N ILE A 176 7.74 -3.80 0.24
CA ILE A 176 9.06 -3.83 -0.41
C ILE A 176 9.82 -5.10 -0.01
N LEU A 177 9.87 -5.42 1.30
CA LEU A 177 10.58 -6.60 1.79
C LEU A 177 10.12 -7.87 1.08
N THR A 178 8.81 -8.10 1.03
CA THR A 178 8.22 -9.29 0.38
C THR A 178 8.41 -9.31 -1.14
N GLU A 179 8.67 -8.16 -1.76
CA GLU A 179 8.96 -8.07 -3.18
C GLU A 179 10.44 -8.38 -3.49
N ILE A 180 11.38 -7.91 -2.66
CA ILE A 180 12.81 -7.98 -2.98
C ILE A 180 13.50 -9.25 -2.48
N LEU A 181 13.01 -9.87 -1.40
CA LEU A 181 13.65 -11.08 -0.87
C LEU A 181 13.43 -12.28 -1.79
N PRO A 182 14.49 -13.06 -2.10
CA PRO A 182 14.39 -14.23 -2.99
C PRO A 182 13.61 -15.40 -2.35
N ALA A 183 13.47 -15.42 -1.03
CA ALA A 183 12.72 -16.44 -0.29
C ALA A 183 11.73 -15.77 0.68
N ALA A 184 10.57 -16.38 0.83
CA ALA A 184 9.57 -15.93 1.78
C ALA A 184 10.07 -16.10 3.22
N VAL A 185 9.72 -15.12 4.08
CA VAL A 185 9.97 -15.16 5.52
C VAL A 185 8.65 -15.26 6.27
N HIS A 186 8.69 -15.77 7.51
CA HIS A 186 7.54 -15.79 8.40
C HIS A 186 7.88 -15.12 9.73
N LEU A 187 6.89 -14.50 10.35
CA LEU A 187 7.06 -13.83 11.63
C LEU A 187 7.35 -14.86 12.74
N GLN A 188 8.33 -14.59 13.58
CA GLN A 188 8.70 -15.39 14.75
C GLN A 188 8.29 -14.74 16.06
N SER A 189 8.41 -13.41 16.13
CA SER A 189 7.96 -12.63 17.29
C SER A 189 7.69 -11.18 16.91
N ALA A 190 6.86 -10.52 17.71
CA ALA A 190 6.62 -9.09 17.64
C ALA A 190 6.48 -8.48 19.03
N GLU A 191 6.89 -7.24 19.17
CA GLU A 191 6.58 -6.37 20.30
C GLU A 191 5.87 -5.14 19.79
N LEU A 192 4.69 -4.86 20.35
CA LEU A 192 3.80 -3.80 19.87
C LEU A 192 3.54 -2.81 21.01
N GLU A 193 3.93 -1.56 20.82
CA GLU A 193 3.68 -0.47 21.78
C GLU A 193 2.32 0.17 21.51
N PHE A 194 1.42 0.07 22.49
CA PHE A 194 0.08 0.65 22.43
C PHE A 194 0.00 1.84 23.38
N PRO A 195 -0.29 3.07 22.92
CA PRO A 195 -0.66 4.13 23.81
C PRO A 195 -1.87 3.75 24.65
N ALA A 196 -1.87 4.10 25.95
CA ALA A 196 -2.92 3.67 26.88
C ALA A 196 -4.33 4.16 26.45
N ASN A 197 -4.40 5.28 25.75
CA ASN A 197 -5.62 5.87 25.20
C ASN A 197 -5.92 5.48 23.74
N ARG A 198 -5.23 4.49 23.15
CA ARG A 198 -5.40 4.07 21.74
C ARG A 198 -5.59 2.56 21.61
N GLN A 199 -6.16 2.12 20.47
CA GLN A 199 -6.51 0.71 20.26
C GLN A 199 -5.57 -0.01 19.28
N THR A 200 -4.71 0.72 18.56
CA THR A 200 -3.71 0.18 17.65
C THR A 200 -2.30 0.63 18.04
N PRO A 201 -1.25 -0.09 17.65
CA PRO A 201 0.10 0.20 18.10
C PRO A 201 0.66 1.47 17.43
N ILE A 202 1.46 2.23 18.20
CA ILE A 202 2.22 3.40 17.72
C ILE A 202 3.65 3.05 17.33
N ALA A 203 4.17 1.93 17.83
CA ALA A 203 5.46 1.38 17.42
C ALA A 203 5.43 -0.15 17.41
N ALA A 204 6.29 -0.77 16.61
CA ALA A 204 6.41 -2.22 16.51
C ALA A 204 7.85 -2.64 16.23
N ARG A 205 8.31 -3.68 16.93
CA ARG A 205 9.55 -4.40 16.65
C ARG A 205 9.20 -5.81 16.22
N LEU A 206 9.66 -6.21 15.04
CA LEU A 206 9.34 -7.48 14.43
C LEU A 206 10.61 -8.30 14.22
N ALA A 207 10.53 -9.62 14.47
CA ALA A 207 11.56 -10.58 14.10
C ALA A 207 10.95 -11.68 13.24
N PHE A 208 11.57 -11.93 12.10
CA PHE A 208 11.18 -12.95 11.14
C PHE A 208 12.26 -14.03 11.02
N SER A 209 11.92 -15.14 10.39
CA SER A 209 12.89 -16.14 9.97
C SER A 209 13.96 -15.54 9.07
N GLY A 210 15.11 -16.22 8.93
CA GLY A 210 16.19 -15.76 8.06
C GLY A 210 16.94 -14.53 8.59
N ASN A 211 16.92 -14.27 9.89
CA ASN A 211 17.58 -13.12 10.52
C ASN A 211 17.11 -11.75 9.95
N VAL A 212 15.80 -11.67 9.68
CA VAL A 212 15.14 -10.46 9.20
C VAL A 212 14.45 -9.77 10.38
N THR A 213 14.62 -8.46 10.51
CA THR A 213 14.03 -7.67 11.60
C THR A 213 13.43 -6.38 11.07
N ALA A 214 12.46 -5.81 11.80
CA ALA A 214 11.91 -4.50 11.47
C ALA A 214 11.65 -3.68 12.74
N ASP A 215 11.87 -2.39 12.64
CA ASP A 215 11.60 -1.38 13.66
C ASP A 215 10.73 -0.29 13.04
N PHE A 216 9.49 -0.19 13.52
CA PHE A 216 8.50 0.79 13.10
C PHE A 216 8.18 1.73 14.25
N ASP A 217 8.21 3.03 14.00
CA ASP A 217 7.81 4.04 14.99
C ASP A 217 7.10 5.22 14.31
N TRP A 218 5.95 5.58 14.83
CA TRP A 218 5.12 6.64 14.27
C TRP A 218 5.21 7.96 15.03
N ARG A 219 6.23 8.07 15.90
CA ARG A 219 6.49 9.25 16.76
C ARG A 219 7.68 10.07 16.31
N GLN A 220 8.40 9.68 15.24
CA GLN A 220 9.63 10.36 14.84
C GLN A 220 9.35 11.76 14.30
N GLU A 221 9.73 12.76 15.06
CA GLU A 221 9.70 14.16 14.62
C GLU A 221 10.91 14.49 13.73
N GLY A 222 10.75 15.51 12.87
CA GLY A 222 11.80 15.93 11.96
C GLY A 222 11.92 15.07 10.70
N PRO A 223 13.15 14.83 10.21
CA PRO A 223 13.35 13.97 9.04
C PRO A 223 12.91 12.53 9.32
N GLN A 224 12.13 11.98 8.42
CA GLN A 224 11.70 10.58 8.50
C GLN A 224 12.79 9.62 8.05
N THR A 225 12.71 8.36 8.49
CA THR A 225 13.61 7.27 8.10
C THR A 225 12.80 6.17 7.45
N TRP A 226 13.08 5.86 6.19
CA TRP A 226 12.44 4.82 5.41
C TRP A 226 13.49 3.96 4.72
N ASP A 227 14.15 3.11 5.49
CA ASP A 227 15.35 2.39 5.07
C ASP A 227 15.18 0.88 5.23
N ILE A 228 15.75 0.15 4.26
CA ILE A 228 15.86 -1.31 4.29
C ILE A 228 17.31 -1.67 3.96
N GLU A 229 17.96 -2.36 4.89
CA GLU A 229 19.34 -2.81 4.78
C GLU A 229 19.35 -4.32 4.61
N VAL A 230 20.09 -4.83 3.62
CA VAL A 230 20.20 -6.27 3.36
C VAL A 230 21.67 -6.64 3.24
N GLU A 231 22.12 -7.51 4.14
CA GLU A 231 23.47 -8.11 4.09
C GLU A 231 23.39 -9.46 3.40
N THR A 232 24.36 -9.74 2.53
CA THR A 232 24.49 -11.00 1.81
C THR A 232 25.89 -11.54 1.94
N THR A 233 26.13 -12.78 1.52
CA THR A 233 27.47 -13.33 1.42
C THR A 233 28.36 -12.67 0.36
N ALA A 234 27.77 -11.78 -0.48
CA ALA A 234 28.44 -11.16 -1.63
C ALA A 234 28.34 -9.61 -1.62
N GLY A 235 28.06 -9.00 -0.47
CA GLY A 235 27.97 -7.55 -0.31
C GLY A 235 26.70 -7.10 0.42
N ARG A 236 26.56 -5.80 0.57
CA ARG A 236 25.45 -5.13 1.26
C ARG A 236 24.63 -4.29 0.29
N LEU A 237 23.33 -4.33 0.44
CA LEU A 237 22.37 -3.49 -0.24
C LEU A 237 21.67 -2.59 0.75
N ASP A 238 21.54 -1.31 0.44
CA ASP A 238 20.77 -0.34 1.19
C ASP A 238 19.72 0.30 0.25
N LEU A 239 18.44 0.14 0.60
CA LEU A 239 17.36 0.93 0.04
C LEU A 239 17.06 2.07 0.99
N ARG A 240 17.07 3.29 0.48
CA ARG A 240 16.78 4.53 1.20
C ARG A 240 15.56 5.23 0.61
N MET A 241 15.01 6.18 1.37
CA MET A 241 13.87 6.99 0.93
C MET A 241 12.68 6.15 0.43
N GLY A 242 12.31 5.11 1.18
CA GLY A 242 11.17 4.27 0.82
C GLY A 242 11.35 3.45 -0.45
N GLY A 243 12.59 3.06 -0.78
CA GLY A 243 12.91 2.29 -1.98
C GLY A 243 13.20 3.14 -3.23
N ASN A 244 13.39 4.45 -3.08
CA ASN A 244 13.70 5.32 -4.22
C ASN A 244 15.19 5.44 -4.52
N VAL A 245 16.06 5.16 -3.55
CA VAL A 245 17.53 5.20 -3.71
C VAL A 245 18.10 3.83 -3.40
N LEU A 246 19.03 3.36 -4.24
CA LEU A 246 19.76 2.11 -4.07
C LEU A 246 21.25 2.39 -3.90
N GLU A 247 21.82 1.82 -2.86
CA GLU A 247 23.26 1.76 -2.64
C GLU A 247 23.71 0.31 -2.53
N ILE A 248 24.86 -0.01 -3.11
CA ILE A 248 25.53 -1.31 -3.00
C ILE A 248 26.93 -1.06 -2.43
N ASP A 249 27.25 -1.70 -1.31
CA ASP A 249 28.50 -1.52 -0.57
C ASP A 249 28.83 -0.03 -0.31
N GLY A 250 27.78 0.75 0.00
CA GLY A 250 27.85 2.19 0.27
C GLY A 250 28.10 3.07 -0.98
N GLN A 251 27.98 2.50 -2.17
CA GLN A 251 28.09 3.26 -3.42
C GLN A 251 26.71 3.38 -4.11
N PRO A 252 26.39 4.55 -4.66
CA PRO A 252 25.16 4.71 -5.44
C PRO A 252 25.07 3.69 -6.57
N ALA A 253 23.98 2.94 -6.62
CA ALA A 253 23.78 1.86 -7.61
C ALA A 253 22.49 2.01 -8.43
N GLY A 254 21.68 3.03 -8.15
CA GLY A 254 20.46 3.31 -8.92
C GLY A 254 19.40 4.05 -8.12
N GLY A 255 18.26 4.24 -8.79
CA GLY A 255 17.14 4.97 -8.23
C GLY A 255 17.18 6.47 -8.49
N GLN A 256 16.25 7.20 -7.88
CA GLN A 256 16.13 8.65 -7.98
C GLN A 256 15.84 9.23 -6.59
N ASN A 257 16.46 10.33 -6.28
CA ASN A 257 16.21 11.03 -5.00
C ASN A 257 14.87 11.79 -5.03
N THR A 258 13.80 11.08 -5.34
CA THR A 258 12.42 11.59 -5.40
C THR A 258 11.45 10.45 -5.11
N ILE A 259 10.35 10.75 -4.42
CA ILE A 259 9.23 9.82 -4.16
C ILE A 259 8.12 9.94 -5.23
N MET A 260 8.43 10.55 -6.38
CA MET A 260 7.48 10.70 -7.48
C MET A 260 7.53 9.48 -8.40
N GLY A 261 6.41 9.12 -9.02
CA GLY A 261 6.35 8.08 -10.06
C GLY A 261 5.69 6.77 -9.65
N GLU A 262 5.47 6.50 -8.38
CA GLU A 262 4.84 5.25 -7.92
C GLU A 262 3.42 5.09 -8.50
N TYR A 263 2.56 6.09 -8.39
CA TYR A 263 1.18 6.02 -8.85
C TYR A 263 1.01 5.96 -10.38
N PRO A 264 1.76 6.71 -11.18
CA PRO A 264 1.80 6.48 -12.63
C PRO A 264 2.16 5.02 -12.99
N ALA A 265 3.12 4.42 -12.29
CA ALA A 265 3.51 3.02 -12.51
C ALA A 265 2.40 2.03 -12.10
N LEU A 266 1.66 2.28 -10.99
CA LEU A 266 0.49 1.49 -10.61
C LEU A 266 -0.59 1.49 -11.69
N TYR A 267 -0.94 2.66 -12.22
CA TYR A 267 -1.95 2.76 -13.27
C TYR A 267 -1.46 2.12 -14.58
N ALA A 268 -0.20 2.25 -14.93
CA ALA A 268 0.39 1.53 -16.07
C ALA A 268 0.35 0.00 -15.87
N ARG A 269 0.60 -0.49 -14.64
CA ARG A 269 0.46 -1.92 -14.29
C ARG A 269 -0.98 -2.37 -14.42
N MET A 270 -1.96 -1.62 -13.89
CA MET A 270 -3.39 -1.95 -13.98
C MET A 270 -3.86 -2.07 -15.43
N ALA A 271 -3.47 -1.15 -16.32
CA ALA A 271 -3.79 -1.22 -17.73
C ALA A 271 -3.26 -2.51 -18.40
N LYS A 272 -2.03 -2.91 -18.06
CA LYS A 272 -1.44 -4.17 -18.54
C LYS A 272 -2.16 -5.40 -18.01
N LEU A 273 -2.55 -5.40 -16.74
CA LEU A 273 -3.32 -6.49 -16.13
C LEU A 273 -4.67 -6.67 -16.82
N ILE A 274 -5.41 -5.57 -17.05
CA ILE A 274 -6.69 -5.60 -17.77
C ILE A 274 -6.50 -6.16 -19.18
N ALA A 275 -5.51 -5.66 -19.93
CA ALA A 275 -5.23 -6.13 -21.28
C ALA A 275 -4.86 -7.62 -21.34
N ALA A 276 -4.25 -8.16 -20.29
CA ALA A 276 -3.89 -9.56 -20.15
C ALA A 276 -5.00 -10.45 -19.54
N GLY A 277 -6.10 -9.85 -19.06
CA GLY A 277 -7.14 -10.57 -18.32
C GLY A 277 -6.65 -11.18 -17.00
N GLN A 278 -5.71 -10.52 -16.34
CA GLN A 278 -5.05 -10.99 -15.12
C GLN A 278 -5.39 -10.11 -13.91
N SER A 279 -5.30 -10.70 -12.74
CA SER A 279 -5.32 -10.00 -11.45
C SER A 279 -3.94 -10.04 -10.80
N ASP A 280 -3.68 -9.07 -9.91
CA ASP A 280 -2.47 -9.02 -9.08
C ASP A 280 -2.88 -8.68 -7.64
N VAL A 281 -2.99 -9.73 -6.81
CA VAL A 281 -3.46 -9.62 -5.42
C VAL A 281 -2.51 -10.41 -4.53
N ASP A 282 -1.35 -9.81 -4.26
CA ASP A 282 -0.42 -10.34 -3.27
C ASP A 282 -0.82 -9.86 -1.87
N LEU A 283 -1.05 -10.80 -0.95
CA LEU A 283 -1.43 -10.51 0.42
C LEU A 283 -0.28 -10.68 1.43
N ALA A 284 0.92 -11.05 1.00
CA ALA A 284 2.04 -11.28 1.91
C ALA A 284 2.30 -10.11 2.90
N PRO A 285 2.28 -8.84 2.48
CA PRO A 285 2.44 -7.73 3.44
C PRO A 285 1.34 -7.68 4.50
N MET A 286 0.11 -7.95 4.10
CA MET A 286 -1.05 -7.94 5.01
C MET A 286 -1.05 -9.15 5.96
N VAL A 287 -0.56 -10.31 5.50
CA VAL A 287 -0.37 -11.50 6.34
C VAL A 287 0.61 -11.19 7.46
N HIS A 288 1.75 -10.55 7.17
CA HIS A 288 2.72 -10.17 8.21
C HIS A 288 2.16 -9.21 9.25
N VAL A 289 1.29 -8.28 8.85
CA VAL A 289 0.58 -7.40 9.79
C VAL A 289 -0.39 -8.19 10.66
N ALA A 290 -1.17 -9.09 10.07
CA ALA A 290 -2.12 -9.95 10.80
C ALA A 290 -1.38 -10.86 11.79
N ASP A 291 -0.26 -11.47 11.38
CA ASP A 291 0.59 -12.29 12.24
C ASP A 291 1.18 -11.48 13.39
N ALA A 292 1.65 -10.25 13.11
CA ALA A 292 2.17 -9.36 14.15
C ALA A 292 1.12 -8.99 15.20
N LEU A 293 -0.10 -8.71 14.78
CA LEU A 293 -1.22 -8.43 15.69
C LEU A 293 -1.66 -9.67 16.48
N THR A 294 -1.49 -10.89 15.91
CA THR A 294 -1.84 -12.16 16.53
C THR A 294 -0.78 -12.65 17.53
N LEU A 295 0.51 -12.58 17.15
CA LEU A 295 1.63 -13.12 17.93
C LEU A 295 2.30 -12.07 18.82
N GLY A 296 2.03 -10.79 18.58
CA GLY A 296 2.74 -9.69 19.20
C GLY A 296 2.48 -9.54 20.69
N ARG A 297 3.56 -9.42 21.47
CA ARG A 297 3.49 -9.01 22.86
C ARG A 297 3.06 -7.54 22.94
N ARG A 298 1.94 -7.29 23.57
CA ARG A 298 1.43 -5.93 23.78
C ARG A 298 2.17 -5.25 24.93
N VAL A 299 2.70 -4.08 24.69
CA VAL A 299 3.31 -3.18 25.68
C VAL A 299 2.50 -1.91 25.74
N ILE A 300 1.98 -1.56 26.91
CA ILE A 300 1.27 -0.29 27.11
C ILE A 300 2.30 0.80 27.37
N VAL A 301 2.18 1.88 26.63
CA VAL A 301 3.01 3.09 26.76
C VAL A 301 2.14 4.30 27.11
N ASP A 302 2.76 5.45 27.37
CA ASP A 302 2.05 6.68 27.70
C ASP A 302 1.02 7.07 26.65
N ASP A 303 0.02 7.85 27.06
CA ASP A 303 -1.01 8.38 26.17
C ASP A 303 -0.41 9.13 24.99
N PHE A 304 -1.00 8.95 23.83
CA PHE A 304 -0.62 9.69 22.62
C PHE A 304 -1.73 10.62 22.16
N PHE A 305 -1.36 11.87 21.90
CA PHE A 305 -2.21 12.93 21.34
C PHE A 305 -1.55 13.52 20.09
N PHE A 306 -2.39 13.96 19.10
CA PHE A 306 -1.92 14.61 17.88
C PHE A 306 -1.32 16.00 18.16
#